data_9061afa7859c86752b458f69f12f5491
#
_entry.id   9061afa7859c86752b458f69f12f5491
#
_cell.length_a   1.000
_cell.length_b   1.000
_cell.length_c   1.000
_cell.angle_alpha   90.00
_cell.angle_beta   90.00
_cell.angle_gamma   90.00
#
_symmetry.space_group_name_H-M   'P 1'
#
loop_
_entity.id
_entity.type
_entity.pdbx_description
1 polymer ?
#
loop_
_entity_poly.entity_id
_entity_poly.type
_entity_poly.pdbx_seq_one_letter_code
_entity_poly.pdbx_strand_id
1 'polypeptide(L)'
;MFRVLFTFLILATSVLYAQKTMTTQEIVNFKEKVKNVAENTKTISSDFDQYKHMEFLSNAIKTSGKMQYKAPKLVKWSYTEPFHYSVIFKEGKLLINDEGKKSDVNIGSNKLFQKLNELIVKSINGDMFDDAEFTMNFTKDTDKYIVIFHSKDIELKKYIKQFVLHFDSKNYAVNEVKMVEPSDDYTHIIFKNRIENQTIKDEVFSN
;
A
#
# COMPACT_ATOMS: atom_id res chain seq x y z
N MET A 1 -62.16 -31.04 4.43
CA MET A 1 -60.90 -30.78 5.17
C MET A 1 -59.93 -30.18 4.23
N PHE A 2 -59.85 -28.84 4.18
CA PHE A 2 -58.87 -28.10 3.33
C PHE A 2 -57.64 -27.82 4.19
N ARG A 3 -56.49 -28.38 3.81
CA ARG A 3 -55.17 -28.05 4.39
C ARG A 3 -54.62 -26.83 3.63
N VAL A 4 -54.61 -25.67 4.27
CA VAL A 4 -53.93 -24.46 3.79
C VAL A 4 -52.45 -24.62 4.11
N LEU A 5 -51.61 -24.79 3.09
CA LEU A 5 -50.15 -24.81 3.20
C LEU A 5 -49.67 -23.36 3.20
N PHE A 6 -49.26 -22.85 4.35
CA PHE A 6 -48.68 -21.49 4.52
C PHE A 6 -47.21 -21.56 4.17
N THR A 7 -46.86 -21.22 2.92
CA THR A 7 -45.47 -21.14 2.48
C THR A 7 -44.88 -19.82 2.98
N PHE A 8 -44.05 -19.88 4.01
CA PHE A 8 -43.32 -18.72 4.54
C PHE A 8 -42.15 -18.42 3.62
N LEU A 9 -42.31 -17.44 2.71
CA LEU A 9 -41.23 -16.95 1.84
C LEU A 9 -40.30 -16.04 2.66
N ILE A 10 -39.19 -16.59 3.14
CA ILE A 10 -38.13 -15.82 3.81
C ILE A 10 -37.40 -15.05 2.73
N LEU A 11 -37.69 -13.76 2.57
CA LEU A 11 -36.87 -12.82 1.80
C LEU A 11 -35.55 -12.61 2.58
N ALA A 12 -34.52 -13.35 2.19
CA ALA A 12 -33.15 -13.06 2.59
C ALA A 12 -32.71 -11.75 1.89
N THR A 13 -32.87 -10.61 2.55
CA THR A 13 -32.27 -9.36 2.10
C THR A 13 -30.76 -9.43 2.32
N SER A 14 -30.04 -9.87 1.30
CA SER A 14 -28.57 -9.71 1.26
C SER A 14 -28.28 -8.22 1.22
N VAL A 15 -27.80 -7.68 2.33
CA VAL A 15 -27.26 -6.31 2.39
C VAL A 15 -25.96 -6.33 1.58
N LEU A 16 -26.08 -5.93 0.31
CA LEU A 16 -24.91 -5.64 -0.52
C LEU A 16 -24.23 -4.41 0.07
N TYR A 17 -23.11 -4.61 0.77
CA TYR A 17 -22.19 -3.53 1.15
C TYR A 17 -21.54 -3.02 -0.13
N ALA A 18 -22.16 -2.03 -0.75
CA ALA A 18 -21.60 -1.38 -1.94
C ALA A 18 -20.60 -0.30 -1.48
N GLN A 19 -19.40 -0.30 -2.07
CA GLN A 19 -18.49 0.81 -1.95
C GLN A 19 -19.19 2.11 -2.35
N LYS A 20 -19.15 3.12 -1.48
CA LYS A 20 -19.79 4.42 -1.71
C LYS A 20 -18.74 5.44 -2.11
N THR A 21 -18.97 6.16 -3.21
CA THR A 21 -18.16 7.32 -3.59
C THR A 21 -18.23 8.38 -2.50
N MET A 22 -17.09 8.94 -2.13
CA MET A 22 -17.00 10.00 -1.12
C MET A 22 -17.40 11.35 -1.71
N THR A 23 -18.10 12.16 -0.90
CA THR A 23 -18.38 13.55 -1.23
C THR A 23 -17.11 14.40 -1.14
N THR A 24 -17.11 15.60 -1.75
CA THR A 24 -15.98 16.53 -1.68
C THR A 24 -15.57 16.84 -0.24
N GLN A 25 -16.54 17.07 0.65
CA GLN A 25 -16.26 17.35 2.06
C GLN A 25 -15.64 16.15 2.79
N GLU A 26 -16.11 14.94 2.51
CA GLU A 26 -15.52 13.73 3.07
C GLU A 26 -14.08 13.51 2.60
N ILE A 27 -13.77 13.83 1.33
CA ILE A 27 -12.42 13.75 0.78
C ILE A 27 -11.48 14.75 1.48
N VAL A 28 -11.92 16.00 1.67
CA VAL A 28 -11.12 17.01 2.39
C VAL A 28 -10.80 16.52 3.80
N ASN A 29 -11.81 16.13 4.55
CA ASN A 29 -11.65 15.64 5.92
C ASN A 29 -10.76 14.40 6.00
N PHE A 30 -10.88 13.48 5.05
CA PHE A 30 -10.06 12.28 4.96
C PHE A 30 -8.58 12.63 4.71
N LYS A 31 -8.29 13.49 3.71
CA LYS A 31 -6.93 13.94 3.39
C LYS A 31 -6.26 14.61 4.61
N GLU A 32 -6.99 15.46 5.33
CA GLU A 32 -6.50 16.10 6.57
C GLU A 32 -6.18 15.08 7.66
N LYS A 33 -7.04 14.08 7.86
CA LYS A 33 -6.81 13.02 8.85
C LYS A 33 -5.57 12.18 8.52
N VAL A 34 -5.42 11.77 7.25
CA VAL A 34 -4.23 11.03 6.79
C VAL A 34 -2.97 11.86 7.00
N LYS A 35 -2.99 13.14 6.64
CA LYS A 35 -1.86 14.04 6.82
C LYS A 35 -1.47 14.19 8.30
N ASN A 36 -2.46 14.38 9.16
CA ASN A 36 -2.23 14.51 10.61
C ASN A 36 -1.59 13.24 11.21
N VAL A 37 -2.07 12.05 10.82
CA VAL A 37 -1.46 10.77 11.24
C VAL A 37 -0.01 10.69 10.76
N ALA A 38 0.25 11.03 9.52
CA ALA A 38 1.57 10.98 8.92
C ALA A 38 2.58 11.93 9.60
N GLU A 39 2.21 13.17 9.88
CA GLU A 39 3.04 14.17 10.57
C GLU A 39 3.44 13.73 11.98
N ASN A 40 2.59 12.95 12.65
CA ASN A 40 2.84 12.42 13.99
C ASN A 40 3.56 11.05 13.98
N THR A 41 3.82 10.48 12.81
CA THR A 41 4.47 9.17 12.66
C THR A 41 5.97 9.34 12.41
N LYS A 42 6.79 8.99 13.40
CA LYS A 42 8.27 9.09 13.32
C LYS A 42 8.90 7.76 12.90
N THR A 43 8.31 6.64 13.30
CA THR A 43 8.78 5.31 12.94
C THR A 43 7.59 4.39 12.71
N ILE A 44 7.77 3.42 11.81
CA ILE A 44 6.83 2.32 11.58
C ILE A 44 7.64 1.03 11.53
N SER A 45 7.14 -0.01 12.20
CA SER A 45 7.55 -1.39 11.99
C SER A 45 6.30 -2.21 11.72
N SER A 46 6.26 -2.92 10.61
CA SER A 46 5.11 -3.73 10.22
C SER A 46 5.56 -4.99 9.51
N ASP A 47 4.95 -6.10 9.82
CA ASP A 47 5.07 -7.30 9.00
C ASP A 47 4.25 -7.09 7.72
N PHE A 48 4.60 -7.80 6.64
CA PHE A 48 3.81 -7.79 5.42
C PHE A 48 3.74 -9.17 4.78
N ASP A 49 2.61 -9.42 4.10
CA ASP A 49 2.49 -10.44 3.06
C ASP A 49 2.35 -9.75 1.71
N GLN A 50 3.11 -10.19 0.74
CA GLN A 50 3.07 -9.70 -0.64
C GLN A 50 2.67 -10.83 -1.56
N TYR A 51 1.72 -10.57 -2.45
CA TYR A 51 1.22 -11.48 -3.46
C TYR A 51 1.45 -10.88 -4.85
N LYS A 52 2.31 -11.51 -5.65
CA LYS A 52 2.48 -11.15 -7.07
C LYS A 52 1.54 -12.04 -7.89
N HIS A 53 0.56 -11.42 -8.50
CA HIS A 53 -0.40 -12.06 -9.40
C HIS A 53 0.02 -11.82 -10.84
N MET A 54 0.15 -12.90 -11.61
CA MET A 54 0.46 -12.84 -13.04
C MET A 54 -0.59 -13.66 -13.79
N GLU A 55 -1.14 -13.10 -14.89
CA GLU A 55 -2.25 -13.70 -15.62
C GLU A 55 -1.96 -15.14 -16.07
N PHE A 56 -0.72 -15.44 -16.44
CA PHE A 56 -0.31 -16.76 -16.89
C PHE A 56 -0.06 -17.78 -15.77
N LEU A 57 -0.11 -17.38 -14.49
CA LEU A 57 0.05 -18.26 -13.33
C LEU A 57 -1.29 -18.55 -12.67
N SER A 58 -1.55 -19.83 -12.38
CA SER A 58 -2.76 -20.27 -11.67
C SER A 58 -2.80 -19.77 -10.21
N ASN A 59 -1.64 -19.55 -9.57
CA ASN A 59 -1.52 -19.10 -8.19
C ASN A 59 -0.60 -17.89 -8.09
N ALA A 60 -0.93 -16.97 -7.18
CA ALA A 60 -0.06 -15.86 -6.88
C ALA A 60 1.23 -16.32 -6.18
N ILE A 61 2.36 -15.68 -6.51
CA ILE A 61 3.61 -15.87 -5.79
C ILE A 61 3.52 -15.10 -4.48
N LYS A 62 3.60 -15.82 -3.36
CA LYS A 62 3.61 -15.21 -2.03
C LYS A 62 5.03 -15.01 -1.53
N THR A 63 5.32 -13.84 -0.97
CA THR A 63 6.49 -13.53 -0.18
C THR A 63 6.06 -12.85 1.11
N SER A 64 6.84 -12.98 2.17
CA SER A 64 6.53 -12.36 3.46
C SER A 64 7.78 -11.70 4.04
N GLY A 65 7.58 -10.73 4.91
CA GLY A 65 8.70 -10.04 5.51
C GLY A 65 8.30 -8.92 6.47
N LYS A 66 9.24 -8.01 6.68
CA LYS A 66 9.08 -6.85 7.56
C LYS A 66 9.44 -5.55 6.84
N MET A 67 8.59 -4.54 6.96
CA MET A 67 8.85 -3.19 6.55
C MET A 67 9.17 -2.33 7.77
N GLN A 68 10.22 -1.52 7.68
CA GLN A 68 10.60 -0.55 8.70
C GLN A 68 10.80 0.82 8.05
N TYR A 69 10.23 1.84 8.70
CA TYR A 69 10.36 3.23 8.30
C TYR A 69 10.88 4.06 9.46
N LYS A 70 11.77 5.01 9.18
CA LYS A 70 12.20 6.04 10.11
C LYS A 70 12.24 7.39 9.38
N ALA A 71 11.51 8.35 9.93
CA ALA A 71 11.45 9.69 9.39
C ALA A 71 12.85 10.31 9.26
N PRO A 72 13.12 11.14 8.25
CA PRO A 72 12.12 11.56 7.25
C PRO A 72 12.02 10.63 6.02
N LYS A 73 13.00 9.76 5.72
CA LYS A 73 13.08 9.07 4.41
C LYS A 73 13.75 7.69 4.46
N LEU A 74 14.01 7.13 5.63
CA LEU A 74 14.61 5.80 5.71
C LEU A 74 13.53 4.74 5.63
N VAL A 75 13.64 3.85 4.65
CA VAL A 75 12.74 2.72 4.45
C VAL A 75 13.57 1.45 4.25
N LYS A 76 13.24 0.41 4.98
CA LYS A 76 13.80 -0.94 4.80
C LYS A 76 12.69 -1.94 4.56
N TRP A 77 12.85 -2.72 3.52
CA TRP A 77 12.06 -3.92 3.24
C TRP A 77 12.95 -5.14 3.45
N SER A 78 12.53 -6.04 4.33
CA SER A 78 13.26 -7.29 4.61
C SER A 78 12.32 -8.45 4.31
N TYR A 79 12.58 -9.19 3.24
CA TYR A 79 11.89 -10.43 2.91
C TYR A 79 12.53 -11.57 3.73
N THR A 80 11.71 -12.43 4.30
CA THR A 80 12.12 -13.55 5.14
C THR A 80 11.65 -14.89 4.58
N GLU A 81 10.63 -14.89 3.73
CA GLU A 81 10.07 -16.07 3.09
C GLU A 81 9.70 -15.78 1.64
N PRO A 82 10.02 -16.68 0.70
CA PRO A 82 10.74 -17.94 0.83
C PRO A 82 12.27 -17.79 0.83
N PHE A 83 12.81 -16.58 0.69
CA PHE A 83 14.23 -16.26 0.65
C PHE A 83 14.56 -15.03 1.49
N HIS A 84 15.81 -14.90 1.91
CA HIS A 84 16.28 -13.75 2.67
C HIS A 84 16.83 -12.68 1.73
N TYR A 85 16.11 -11.58 1.62
CA TYR A 85 16.47 -10.45 0.78
C TYR A 85 16.11 -9.15 1.47
N SER A 86 16.96 -8.14 1.43
CA SER A 86 16.59 -6.84 1.96
C SER A 86 17.01 -5.69 1.06
N VAL A 87 16.18 -4.65 1.10
CA VAL A 87 16.38 -3.41 0.36
C VAL A 87 16.21 -2.24 1.31
N ILE A 88 17.18 -1.34 1.33
CA ILE A 88 17.14 -0.12 2.14
C ILE A 88 17.22 1.08 1.20
N PHE A 89 16.24 1.96 1.31
CA PHE A 89 16.27 3.28 0.66
C PHE A 89 16.91 4.28 1.63
N LYS A 90 18.10 4.77 1.27
CA LYS A 90 18.86 5.70 2.09
C LYS A 90 19.69 6.65 1.21
N GLU A 91 19.56 7.95 1.44
CA GLU A 91 20.42 8.99 0.83
C GLU A 91 20.55 8.90 -0.70
N GLY A 92 19.44 8.60 -1.38
CA GLY A 92 19.42 8.45 -2.84
C GLY A 92 20.08 7.16 -3.36
N LYS A 93 20.38 6.22 -2.48
CA LYS A 93 20.88 4.89 -2.80
C LYS A 93 19.89 3.80 -2.42
N LEU A 94 19.99 2.70 -3.11
CA LEU A 94 19.33 1.44 -2.80
C LEU A 94 20.42 0.48 -2.31
N LEU A 95 20.43 0.19 -1.01
CA LEU A 95 21.33 -0.81 -0.46
C LEU A 95 20.62 -2.15 -0.49
N ILE A 96 21.23 -3.13 -1.14
CA ILE A 96 20.67 -4.46 -1.35
C ILE A 96 21.52 -5.47 -0.59
N ASN A 97 20.84 -6.38 0.10
CA ASN A 97 21.47 -7.57 0.68
C ASN A 97 20.68 -8.80 0.20
N ASP A 98 21.30 -9.60 -0.63
CA ASP A 98 20.77 -10.83 -1.19
C ASP A 98 21.53 -12.02 -0.60
N GLU A 99 20.94 -12.64 0.45
CA GLU A 99 21.55 -13.77 1.16
C GLU A 99 23.00 -13.51 1.60
N GLY A 100 23.31 -12.28 2.05
CA GLY A 100 24.65 -11.87 2.47
C GLY A 100 25.50 -11.23 1.36
N LYS A 101 25.09 -11.32 0.09
CA LYS A 101 25.74 -10.58 -1.02
C LYS A 101 25.23 -9.14 -1.02
N LYS A 102 26.11 -8.23 -0.65
CA LYS A 102 25.79 -6.80 -0.52
C LYS A 102 26.14 -6.04 -1.79
N SER A 103 25.24 -5.17 -2.21
CA SER A 103 25.45 -4.24 -3.33
C SER A 103 24.74 -2.93 -3.07
N ASP A 104 25.16 -1.86 -3.74
CA ASP A 104 24.50 -0.58 -3.73
C ASP A 104 24.21 -0.11 -5.17
N VAL A 105 23.05 0.48 -5.36
CA VAL A 105 22.61 1.05 -6.63
C VAL A 105 22.27 2.52 -6.40
N ASN A 106 22.87 3.40 -7.21
CA ASN A 106 22.46 4.79 -7.21
C ASN A 106 21.07 4.92 -7.86
N ILE A 107 20.07 5.30 -7.08
CA ILE A 107 18.70 5.45 -7.57
C ILE A 107 18.62 6.57 -8.62
N GLY A 108 19.50 7.58 -8.53
CA GLY A 108 19.55 8.71 -9.46
C GLY A 108 19.72 8.33 -10.93
N SER A 109 20.25 7.15 -11.21
CA SER A 109 20.39 6.62 -12.57
C SER A 109 19.14 5.91 -13.10
N ASN A 110 18.15 5.60 -12.25
CA ASN A 110 16.91 4.91 -12.63
C ASN A 110 15.67 5.68 -12.17
N LYS A 111 15.07 6.43 -13.07
CA LYS A 111 13.90 7.26 -12.82
C LYS A 111 12.70 6.50 -12.25
N LEU A 112 12.51 5.22 -12.64
CA LEU A 112 11.41 4.40 -12.13
C LEU A 112 11.60 4.12 -10.64
N PHE A 113 12.78 3.68 -10.21
CA PHE A 113 13.07 3.43 -8.80
C PHE A 113 13.01 4.71 -7.96
N GLN A 114 13.45 5.85 -8.50
CA GLN A 114 13.28 7.15 -7.83
C GLN A 114 11.80 7.43 -7.55
N LYS A 115 10.95 7.31 -8.58
CA LYS A 115 9.51 7.58 -8.44
C LYS A 115 8.82 6.60 -7.50
N LEU A 116 9.13 5.31 -7.57
CA LEU A 116 8.56 4.32 -6.65
C LEU A 116 8.96 4.62 -5.20
N ASN A 117 10.23 4.95 -4.94
CA ASN A 117 10.66 5.36 -3.60
C ASN A 117 9.97 6.64 -3.13
N GLU A 118 9.86 7.63 -4.01
CA GLU A 118 9.15 8.89 -3.71
C GLU A 118 7.69 8.63 -3.34
N LEU A 119 6.99 7.77 -4.09
CA LEU A 119 5.62 7.37 -3.80
C LEU A 119 5.48 6.67 -2.45
N ILE A 120 6.40 5.76 -2.11
CA ILE A 120 6.42 5.11 -0.80
C ILE A 120 6.58 6.16 0.31
N VAL A 121 7.56 7.05 0.18
CA VAL A 121 7.81 8.11 1.16
C VAL A 121 6.62 9.07 1.26
N LYS A 122 6.07 9.53 0.13
CA LYS A 122 4.88 10.39 0.09
C LYS A 122 3.66 9.71 0.72
N SER A 123 3.51 8.39 0.53
CA SER A 123 2.40 7.64 1.12
C SER A 123 2.50 7.56 2.64
N ILE A 124 3.72 7.46 3.17
CA ILE A 124 3.96 7.44 4.62
C ILE A 124 3.82 8.85 5.22
N ASN A 125 4.26 9.88 4.50
CA ASN A 125 4.25 11.28 4.96
C ASN A 125 2.91 11.99 4.73
N GLY A 126 1.93 11.32 4.11
CA GLY A 126 0.61 11.92 3.81
C GLY A 126 0.60 12.91 2.64
N ASP A 127 1.72 13.07 1.92
CA ASP A 127 1.87 14.00 0.78
C ASP A 127 1.51 13.37 -0.58
N MET A 128 0.90 12.18 -0.55
CA MET A 128 0.56 11.44 -1.77
C MET A 128 -0.61 12.02 -2.56
N PHE A 129 -1.44 12.87 -1.94
CA PHE A 129 -2.65 13.40 -2.56
C PHE A 129 -2.37 14.63 -3.42
N ASP A 130 -1.46 14.49 -4.39
CA ASP A 130 -1.07 15.55 -5.31
C ASP A 130 -1.87 15.47 -6.62
N ASP A 131 -2.80 16.39 -6.81
CA ASP A 131 -3.64 16.48 -8.01
C ASP A 131 -2.83 16.85 -9.28
N ALA A 132 -1.60 17.37 -9.15
CA ALA A 132 -0.72 17.60 -10.30
C ALA A 132 -0.11 16.29 -10.83
N GLU A 133 0.18 15.34 -9.94
CA GLU A 133 0.81 14.05 -10.28
C GLU A 133 -0.20 12.94 -10.58
N PHE A 134 -1.39 12.99 -9.96
CA PHE A 134 -2.38 11.90 -10.02
C PHE A 134 -3.79 12.39 -10.32
N THR A 135 -4.56 11.56 -11.00
CA THR A 135 -6.02 11.57 -10.94
C THR A 135 -6.43 10.54 -9.88
N MET A 136 -7.31 10.92 -8.97
CA MET A 136 -7.68 10.11 -7.82
C MET A 136 -9.18 9.87 -7.72
N ASN A 137 -9.57 8.63 -7.39
CA ASN A 137 -10.94 8.25 -7.10
C ASN A 137 -11.03 7.78 -5.64
N PHE A 138 -11.97 8.36 -4.89
CA PHE A 138 -12.16 8.10 -3.46
C PHE A 138 -13.46 7.38 -3.22
N THR A 139 -13.37 6.21 -2.58
CA THR A 139 -14.53 5.44 -2.12
C THR A 139 -14.34 5.04 -0.66
N LYS A 140 -15.43 4.72 0.00
CA LYS A 140 -15.43 4.21 1.37
C LYS A 140 -16.32 3.00 1.51
N ASP A 141 -15.97 2.16 2.45
CA ASP A 141 -16.73 1.03 2.95
C ASP A 141 -16.88 1.18 4.47
N THR A 142 -17.44 0.19 5.14
CA THR A 142 -17.69 0.20 6.59
C THR A 142 -16.42 0.38 7.42
N ASP A 143 -15.33 -0.27 7.02
CA ASP A 143 -14.09 -0.38 7.79
C ASP A 143 -12.86 0.23 7.11
N LYS A 144 -13.02 0.74 5.88
CA LYS A 144 -11.90 1.28 5.10
C LYS A 144 -12.27 2.40 4.13
N TYR A 145 -11.28 3.24 3.85
CA TYR A 145 -11.29 4.13 2.71
C TYR A 145 -10.41 3.53 1.62
N ILE A 146 -10.81 3.69 0.37
CA ILE A 146 -10.09 3.17 -0.79
C ILE A 146 -9.82 4.32 -1.73
N VAL A 147 -8.54 4.53 -2.06
CA VAL A 147 -8.14 5.55 -3.02
C VAL A 147 -7.41 4.89 -4.18
N ILE A 148 -7.90 5.14 -5.39
CA ILE A 148 -7.30 4.68 -6.64
C ILE A 148 -6.57 5.87 -7.26
N PHE A 149 -5.26 5.71 -7.48
CA PHE A 149 -4.38 6.70 -8.08
C PHE A 149 -4.01 6.29 -9.50
N HIS A 150 -4.28 7.15 -10.46
CA HIS A 150 -3.80 7.01 -11.83
C HIS A 150 -2.74 8.08 -12.07
N SER A 151 -1.51 7.67 -12.34
CA SER A 151 -0.41 8.62 -12.61
C SER A 151 -0.71 9.47 -13.85
N LYS A 152 -0.32 10.74 -13.82
CA LYS A 152 -0.30 11.61 -14.99
C LYS A 152 1.04 11.55 -15.73
N ASP A 153 2.07 11.01 -15.09
CA ASP A 153 3.40 10.81 -15.69
C ASP A 153 3.40 9.70 -16.74
N ILE A 154 3.79 10.04 -17.97
CA ILE A 154 3.79 9.13 -19.12
C ILE A 154 4.77 7.98 -18.94
N GLU A 155 5.94 8.24 -18.33
CA GLU A 155 6.96 7.21 -18.11
C GLU A 155 6.50 6.21 -17.04
N LEU A 156 5.90 6.69 -15.95
CA LEU A 156 5.38 5.81 -14.91
C LEU A 156 4.21 4.94 -15.42
N LYS A 157 3.35 5.47 -16.29
CA LYS A 157 2.25 4.72 -16.92
C LYS A 157 2.69 3.51 -17.73
N LYS A 158 3.93 3.48 -18.23
CA LYS A 158 4.48 2.31 -18.96
C LYS A 158 4.65 1.10 -18.06
N TYR A 159 4.77 1.32 -16.74
CA TYR A 159 5.03 0.27 -15.76
C TYR A 159 3.87 0.07 -14.79
N ILE A 160 3.15 1.14 -14.47
CA ILE A 160 2.07 1.11 -13.48
C ILE A 160 0.82 1.76 -14.06
N LYS A 161 -0.24 0.96 -14.18
CA LYS A 161 -1.58 1.38 -14.61
C LYS A 161 -2.28 2.18 -13.50
N GLN A 162 -2.20 1.67 -12.28
CA GLN A 162 -2.79 2.32 -11.10
C GLN A 162 -2.21 1.79 -9.80
N PHE A 163 -2.28 2.62 -8.76
CA PHE A 163 -2.12 2.21 -7.36
C PHE A 163 -3.49 2.23 -6.68
N VAL A 164 -3.75 1.23 -5.84
CA VAL A 164 -4.93 1.20 -4.97
C VAL A 164 -4.44 1.13 -3.54
N LEU A 165 -4.78 2.12 -2.74
CA LEU A 165 -4.44 2.17 -1.31
C LEU A 165 -5.70 1.98 -0.48
N HIS A 166 -5.64 1.04 0.47
CA HIS A 166 -6.66 0.87 1.48
C HIS A 166 -6.17 1.49 2.79
N PHE A 167 -7.00 2.34 3.36
CA PHE A 167 -6.75 2.99 4.65
C PHE A 167 -7.76 2.47 5.66
N ASP A 168 -7.29 2.14 6.84
CA ASP A 168 -8.14 1.77 7.96
C ASP A 168 -9.03 2.96 8.37
N SER A 169 -10.32 2.71 8.57
CA SER A 169 -11.29 3.79 8.86
C SER A 169 -11.14 4.39 10.27
N LYS A 170 -10.44 3.72 11.18
CA LYS A 170 -10.27 4.15 12.57
C LYS A 170 -9.03 5.00 12.78
N ASN A 171 -7.90 4.57 12.17
CA ASN A 171 -6.59 5.20 12.40
C ASN A 171 -6.03 5.87 11.14
N TYR A 172 -6.69 5.77 9.97
CA TYR A 172 -6.28 6.37 8.70
C TYR A 172 -4.91 5.90 8.18
N ALA A 173 -4.35 4.83 8.74
CA ALA A 173 -3.12 4.24 8.26
C ALA A 173 -3.37 3.38 7.02
N VAL A 174 -2.39 3.35 6.11
CA VAL A 174 -2.43 2.42 4.98
C VAL A 174 -2.20 1.00 5.51
N ASN A 175 -3.13 0.10 5.23
CA ASN A 175 -3.05 -1.32 5.59
C ASN A 175 -2.90 -2.24 4.39
N GLU A 176 -3.26 -1.78 3.17
CA GLU A 176 -3.05 -2.54 1.95
C GLU A 176 -2.62 -1.63 0.79
N VAL A 177 -1.74 -2.14 -0.06
CA VAL A 177 -1.31 -1.49 -1.30
C VAL A 177 -1.43 -2.48 -2.43
N LYS A 178 -2.17 -2.13 -3.49
CA LYS A 178 -2.20 -2.89 -4.73
C LYS A 178 -1.63 -2.05 -5.86
N MET A 179 -0.60 -2.55 -6.52
CA MET A 179 0.03 -1.95 -7.67
C MET A 179 -0.34 -2.78 -8.90
N VAL A 180 -1.04 -2.18 -9.85
CA VAL A 180 -1.51 -2.83 -11.07
C VAL A 180 -0.66 -2.38 -12.25
N GLU A 181 -0.17 -3.32 -13.02
CA GLU A 181 0.63 -3.12 -14.22
C GLU A 181 -0.25 -2.95 -15.47
N PRO A 182 0.25 -2.44 -16.60
CA PRO A 182 -0.52 -2.33 -17.83
C PRO A 182 -1.03 -3.67 -18.39
N SER A 183 -0.36 -4.78 -18.07
CA SER A 183 -0.78 -6.15 -18.38
C SER A 183 -1.95 -6.66 -17.54
N ASP A 184 -2.42 -5.89 -16.56
CA ASP A 184 -3.34 -6.27 -15.50
C ASP A 184 -2.75 -7.25 -14.45
N ASP A 185 -1.47 -7.63 -14.59
CA ASP A 185 -0.71 -8.22 -13.49
C ASP A 185 -0.68 -7.26 -12.30
N TYR A 186 -0.59 -7.78 -11.09
CA TYR A 186 -0.52 -6.89 -9.93
C TYR A 186 0.29 -7.47 -8.77
N THR A 187 0.82 -6.55 -7.99
CA THR A 187 1.41 -6.84 -6.69
C THR A 187 0.48 -6.31 -5.61
N HIS A 188 0.08 -7.17 -4.67
CA HIS A 188 -0.77 -6.81 -3.53
C HIS A 188 0.00 -7.04 -2.24
N ILE A 189 0.14 -5.99 -1.44
CA ILE A 189 0.85 -5.99 -0.16
C ILE A 189 -0.16 -5.73 0.94
N ILE A 190 -0.17 -6.59 1.96
CA ILE A 190 -1.02 -6.49 3.15
C ILE A 190 -0.11 -6.30 4.35
N PHE A 191 -0.25 -5.17 5.05
CA PHE A 191 0.50 -4.86 6.26
C PHE A 191 -0.20 -5.43 7.50
N LYS A 192 0.60 -5.98 8.41
CA LYS A 192 0.13 -6.62 9.64
C LYS A 192 1.00 -6.20 10.82
N ASN A 193 0.48 -6.33 12.03
CA ASN A 193 1.25 -6.11 13.26
C ASN A 193 1.97 -4.75 13.26
N ARG A 194 1.31 -3.70 12.74
CA ARG A 194 1.87 -2.37 12.64
C ARG A 194 2.10 -1.76 14.02
N ILE A 195 3.31 -1.28 14.26
CA ILE A 195 3.73 -0.59 15.46
C ILE A 195 4.33 0.75 15.03
N GLU A 196 3.91 1.83 15.67
CA GLU A 196 4.35 3.18 15.38
C GLU A 196 5.09 3.80 16.54
N ASN A 197 5.98 4.74 16.22
CA ASN A 197 6.66 5.62 17.18
C ASN A 197 7.51 4.88 18.22
N GLN A 198 7.89 3.62 17.98
CA GLN A 198 8.91 2.93 18.77
C GLN A 198 10.30 3.26 18.23
N THR A 199 11.28 3.29 19.14
CA THR A 199 12.67 3.55 18.77
C THR A 199 13.19 2.47 17.83
N ILE A 200 13.63 2.87 16.61
CA ILE A 200 14.36 2.02 15.68
C ILE A 200 15.80 2.55 15.59
N LYS A 201 16.77 1.69 15.90
CA LYS A 201 18.20 2.03 15.84
C LYS A 201 18.63 2.28 14.39
N ASP A 202 19.61 3.18 14.20
CA ASP A 202 20.09 3.53 12.84
C ASP A 202 20.81 2.36 12.15
N GLU A 203 21.41 1.44 12.94
CA GLU A 203 22.06 0.25 12.41
C GLU A 203 21.10 -0.65 11.63
N VAL A 204 19.80 -0.58 11.89
CA VAL A 204 18.77 -1.29 11.13
C VAL A 204 18.79 -0.88 9.66
N PHE A 205 19.13 0.38 9.36
CA PHE A 205 19.20 0.95 8.01
C PHE A 205 20.65 1.00 7.48
N SER A 206 21.41 -0.05 7.76
CA SER A 206 22.74 -0.31 7.20
C SER A 206 22.81 -1.74 6.66
N ASN A 207 23.66 -1.92 5.66
CA ASN A 207 23.93 -3.23 5.07
C ASN A 207 24.99 -3.98 5.86
#